data_82ef2de7aa5f082d3de7d107d419c5db
#
_entry.id   82ef2de7aa5f082d3de7d107d419c5db
#
_cell.length_a   1.000
_cell.length_b   1.000
_cell.length_c   1.000
_cell.angle_alpha   90.00
_cell.angle_beta   90.00
_cell.angle_gamma   90.00
#
_symmetry.space_group_name_H-M   'P 1'
#
loop_
_entity.id
_entity.type
_entity.pdbx_description
1 polymer ?
#
loop_
_entity_poly.entity_id
_entity_poly.type
_entity_poly.pdbx_seq_one_letter_code
_entity_poly.pdbx_strand_id
1 'polypeptide(L)'
;MDVNNKKEGNMQLGMIGLGRMGGNMASRIREAGHTIVGYDRAPDSGRDVDSLEELVAALEAPRTIWVMLPAGVPTDSTVSALGELLSAGDLVIDGGNTKYTDDAPHQAELAGHGIHFLEAGVSGGVWGPQNGYALMIGGDAEDFNRALPIFEALKPEG
;
A
#
# COMPACT_ATOMS: atom_id res chain seq x y z
N MET A 1 16.95 15.58 23.63
CA MET A 1 16.85 14.18 23.19
C MET A 1 15.46 13.90 22.67
N ASP A 2 15.42 13.41 21.48
CA ASP A 2 14.14 13.17 20.84
C ASP A 2 13.50 11.92 21.41
N VAL A 3 12.41 12.10 22.16
CA VAL A 3 11.70 10.99 22.77
C VAL A 3 10.94 10.14 21.75
N ASN A 4 10.76 10.63 20.56
CA ASN A 4 9.95 9.92 19.57
C ASN A 4 10.72 8.93 18.73
N ASN A 5 11.98 8.80 18.91
CA ASN A 5 12.84 7.80 18.27
C ASN A 5 12.32 7.25 16.93
N LYS A 6 11.53 8.03 16.22
CA LYS A 6 11.13 7.71 14.88
C LYS A 6 12.35 7.94 14.02
N LYS A 7 12.93 6.87 13.54
CA LYS A 7 14.01 6.99 12.58
C LYS A 7 13.50 7.83 11.43
N GLU A 8 14.31 8.78 11.01
CA GLU A 8 13.99 9.61 9.88
C GLU A 8 13.60 8.73 8.68
N GLY A 9 12.47 9.04 8.04
CA GLY A 9 11.97 8.28 6.91
C GLY A 9 11.10 7.08 7.23
N ASN A 10 10.91 6.73 8.53
CA ASN A 10 9.98 5.64 8.87
C ASN A 10 8.54 6.07 8.63
N MET A 11 7.75 5.15 8.07
CA MET A 11 6.36 5.39 7.71
C MET A 11 5.45 4.34 8.31
N GLN A 12 4.17 4.66 8.33
CA GLN A 12 3.10 3.74 8.64
C GLN A 12 2.36 3.44 7.33
N LEU A 13 2.13 2.17 7.06
CA LEU A 13 1.50 1.72 5.82
C LEU A 13 0.43 0.68 6.10
N GLY A 14 -0.74 0.83 5.47
CA GLY A 14 -1.74 -0.22 5.44
C GLY A 14 -1.50 -1.12 4.23
N MET A 15 -1.45 -2.44 4.44
CA MET A 15 -1.32 -3.41 3.36
C MET A 15 -2.60 -4.22 3.25
N ILE A 16 -3.28 -4.11 2.12
CA ILE A 16 -4.49 -4.88 1.83
C ILE A 16 -4.14 -6.00 0.86
N GLY A 17 -4.43 -7.22 1.27
CA GLY A 17 -4.03 -8.41 0.54
C GLY A 17 -2.72 -8.97 1.09
N LEU A 18 -2.83 -10.06 1.86
CA LEU A 18 -1.69 -10.68 2.54
C LEU A 18 -1.39 -12.06 1.95
N GLY A 19 -1.71 -12.23 0.68
CA GLY A 19 -1.29 -13.41 -0.06
C GLY A 19 0.24 -13.45 -0.17
N ARG A 20 0.74 -14.37 -0.97
CA ARG A 20 2.19 -14.62 -1.04
C ARG A 20 3.01 -13.34 -1.26
N MET A 21 2.64 -12.55 -2.26
CA MET A 21 3.41 -11.34 -2.58
C MET A 21 3.17 -10.24 -1.55
N GLY A 22 1.92 -9.92 -1.23
CA GLY A 22 1.60 -8.87 -0.26
C GLY A 22 2.17 -9.14 1.12
N GLY A 23 2.07 -10.39 1.59
CA GLY A 23 2.66 -10.79 2.88
C GLY A 23 4.17 -10.68 2.89
N ASN A 24 4.83 -11.10 1.82
CA ASN A 24 6.29 -11.00 1.71
C ASN A 24 6.76 -9.55 1.61
N MET A 25 6.04 -8.72 0.87
CA MET A 25 6.33 -7.29 0.79
C MET A 25 6.19 -6.63 2.16
N ALA A 26 5.12 -6.95 2.89
CA ALA A 26 4.90 -6.40 4.23
C ALA A 26 6.05 -6.76 5.17
N SER A 27 6.52 -8.01 5.13
CA SER A 27 7.67 -8.45 5.94
C SER A 27 8.93 -7.66 5.62
N ARG A 28 9.20 -7.46 4.32
CA ARG A 28 10.39 -6.71 3.90
C ARG A 28 10.31 -5.24 4.32
N ILE A 29 9.14 -4.65 4.23
CA ILE A 29 8.93 -3.26 4.66
C ILE A 29 9.12 -3.13 6.17
N ARG A 30 8.61 -4.10 6.95
CA ARG A 30 8.80 -4.12 8.41
C ARG A 30 10.28 -4.24 8.79
N GLU A 31 11.03 -5.08 8.08
CA GLU A 31 12.46 -5.25 8.31
C GLU A 31 13.24 -3.93 8.09
N ALA A 32 12.74 -3.08 7.21
CA ALA A 32 13.34 -1.77 6.96
C ALA A 32 12.99 -0.74 8.06
N GLY A 33 12.17 -1.11 9.04
CA GLY A 33 11.84 -0.26 10.17
C GLY A 33 10.51 0.46 10.09
N HIS A 34 9.72 0.21 9.04
CA HIS A 34 8.40 0.82 8.90
C HIS A 34 7.34 0.01 9.66
N THR A 35 6.23 0.65 9.95
CA THR A 35 5.09 0.02 10.61
C THR A 35 4.07 -0.41 9.55
N ILE A 36 3.65 -1.67 9.59
CA ILE A 36 2.62 -2.21 8.70
C ILE A 36 1.41 -2.63 9.52
N VAL A 37 0.22 -2.19 9.09
CA VAL A 37 -1.04 -2.75 9.54
C VAL A 37 -1.60 -3.53 8.34
N GLY A 38 -1.73 -4.83 8.48
CA GLY A 38 -2.15 -5.72 7.41
C GLY A 38 -3.61 -6.14 7.52
N TYR A 39 -4.29 -6.16 6.39
CA TYR A 39 -5.65 -6.68 6.29
C TYR A 39 -5.78 -7.61 5.09
N ASP A 40 -6.49 -8.70 5.31
CA ASP A 40 -6.92 -9.63 4.27
C ASP A 40 -8.27 -10.17 4.68
N ARG A 41 -9.11 -10.52 3.72
CA ARG A 41 -10.41 -11.05 4.06
C ARG A 41 -10.33 -12.47 4.63
N ALA A 42 -9.22 -13.20 4.40
CA ALA A 42 -9.00 -14.50 4.99
C ALA A 42 -8.56 -14.37 6.46
N PRO A 43 -9.27 -14.97 7.41
CA PRO A 43 -8.92 -14.82 8.85
C PRO A 43 -7.56 -15.41 9.21
N ASP A 44 -7.08 -16.40 8.46
CA ASP A 44 -5.81 -17.08 8.72
C ASP A 44 -4.64 -16.50 7.93
N SER A 45 -4.79 -15.32 7.37
CA SER A 45 -3.78 -14.68 6.53
C SER A 45 -2.64 -14.00 7.30
N GLY A 46 -2.72 -13.94 8.62
CA GLY A 46 -1.79 -13.15 9.43
C GLY A 46 -2.20 -11.67 9.53
N ARG A 47 -3.46 -11.38 9.27
CA ARG A 47 -3.96 -10.00 9.32
C ARG A 47 -3.89 -9.42 10.74
N ASP A 48 -3.67 -8.13 10.81
CA ASP A 48 -3.60 -7.41 12.09
C ASP A 48 -4.96 -6.89 12.53
N VAL A 49 -5.87 -6.66 11.58
CA VAL A 49 -7.22 -6.13 11.81
C VAL A 49 -8.23 -6.97 11.06
N ASP A 50 -9.49 -6.88 11.43
CA ASP A 50 -10.56 -7.75 10.93
C ASP A 50 -11.43 -7.10 9.86
N SER A 51 -11.24 -5.81 9.58
CA SER A 51 -12.05 -5.09 8.58
C SER A 51 -11.27 -3.91 8.00
N LEU A 52 -11.77 -3.40 6.87
CA LEU A 52 -11.22 -2.18 6.28
C LEU A 52 -11.40 -0.97 7.20
N GLU A 53 -12.52 -0.91 7.90
CA GLU A 53 -12.81 0.16 8.85
C GLU A 53 -11.77 0.17 9.98
N GLU A 54 -11.43 -1.01 10.49
CA GLU A 54 -10.40 -1.14 11.52
C GLU A 54 -9.01 -0.76 10.98
N LEU A 55 -8.74 -1.13 9.72
CA LEU A 55 -7.48 -0.77 9.08
C LEU A 55 -7.31 0.74 9.03
N VAL A 56 -8.31 1.45 8.53
CA VAL A 56 -8.27 2.89 8.40
C VAL A 56 -8.14 3.55 9.78
N ALA A 57 -8.88 3.04 10.77
CA ALA A 57 -8.83 3.58 12.14
C ALA A 57 -7.47 3.36 12.81
N ALA A 58 -6.76 2.30 12.44
CA ALA A 58 -5.44 2.00 13.01
C ALA A 58 -4.32 2.86 12.44
N LEU A 59 -4.57 3.55 11.33
CA LEU A 59 -3.56 4.39 10.65
C LEU A 59 -3.76 5.86 10.99
N GLU A 60 -2.67 6.58 11.08
CA GLU A 60 -2.69 8.04 11.30
C GLU A 60 -2.79 8.78 9.97
N ALA A 61 -3.65 9.78 9.90
CA ALA A 61 -3.78 10.62 8.72
C ALA A 61 -2.57 11.58 8.61
N PRO A 62 -2.08 11.89 7.43
CA PRO A 62 -2.49 11.33 6.13
C PRO A 62 -2.03 9.88 5.97
N ARG A 63 -2.98 9.04 5.62
CA ARG A 63 -2.75 7.59 5.55
C ARG A 63 -2.19 7.19 4.20
N THR A 64 -1.38 6.12 4.18
CA THR A 64 -0.90 5.49 2.96
C THR A 64 -1.32 4.01 2.98
N ILE A 65 -2.01 3.57 1.94
CA ILE A 65 -2.53 2.20 1.85
C ILE A 65 -2.11 1.60 0.52
N TRP A 66 -1.54 0.40 0.59
CA TRP A 66 -1.13 -0.39 -0.57
C TRP A 66 -2.11 -1.53 -0.78
N VAL A 67 -2.65 -1.65 -1.99
CA VAL A 67 -3.62 -2.69 -2.35
C VAL A 67 -2.93 -3.74 -3.22
N MET A 68 -2.87 -4.99 -2.73
CA MET A 68 -2.30 -6.14 -3.44
C MET A 68 -3.36 -7.22 -3.61
N LEU A 69 -4.39 -6.92 -4.37
CA LEU A 69 -5.49 -7.83 -4.65
C LEU A 69 -5.52 -8.19 -6.13
N PRO A 70 -6.16 -9.33 -6.50
CA PRO A 70 -6.37 -9.62 -7.91
C PRO A 70 -7.12 -8.49 -8.60
N ALA A 71 -6.75 -8.20 -9.84
CA ALA A 71 -7.43 -7.20 -10.65
C ALA A 71 -8.90 -7.58 -10.85
N GLY A 72 -9.75 -6.58 -11.08
CA GLY A 72 -11.19 -6.76 -11.28
C GLY A 72 -11.98 -6.47 -10.02
N VAL A 73 -13.01 -7.27 -9.76
CA VAL A 73 -13.98 -7.00 -8.68
C VAL A 73 -13.34 -6.85 -7.30
N PRO A 74 -12.37 -7.70 -6.88
CA PRO A 74 -11.76 -7.50 -5.56
C PRO A 74 -11.08 -6.14 -5.39
N THR A 75 -10.34 -5.70 -6.40
CA THR A 75 -9.69 -4.38 -6.37
C THR A 75 -10.73 -3.27 -6.47
N ASP A 76 -11.68 -3.38 -7.38
CA ASP A 76 -12.72 -2.37 -7.59
C ASP A 76 -13.53 -2.13 -6.32
N SER A 77 -13.98 -3.20 -5.68
CA SER A 77 -14.78 -3.12 -4.45
C SER A 77 -13.98 -2.50 -3.31
N THR A 78 -12.70 -2.85 -3.20
CA THR A 78 -11.83 -2.34 -2.15
C THR A 78 -11.54 -0.85 -2.35
N VAL A 79 -11.23 -0.44 -3.57
CA VAL A 79 -10.97 0.98 -3.87
C VAL A 79 -12.21 1.82 -3.59
N SER A 80 -13.39 1.36 -3.99
CA SER A 80 -14.64 2.08 -3.70
C SER A 80 -14.88 2.19 -2.20
N ALA A 81 -14.67 1.12 -1.44
CA ALA A 81 -14.80 1.15 0.01
C ALA A 81 -13.82 2.12 0.66
N LEU A 82 -12.58 2.14 0.19
CA LEU A 82 -11.58 3.09 0.69
C LEU A 82 -11.97 4.53 0.39
N GLY A 83 -12.58 4.80 -0.75
CA GLY A 83 -13.08 6.13 -1.08
C GLY A 83 -14.08 6.66 -0.06
N GLU A 84 -14.86 5.77 0.55
CA GLU A 84 -15.82 6.14 1.59
C GLU A 84 -15.20 6.25 2.98
N LEU A 85 -14.10 5.53 3.24
CA LEU A 85 -13.49 5.45 4.57
C LEU A 85 -12.34 6.41 4.77
N LEU A 86 -11.58 6.71 3.73
CA LEU A 86 -10.40 7.57 3.83
C LEU A 86 -10.80 9.05 3.81
N SER A 87 -9.84 9.89 4.18
CA SER A 87 -10.01 11.34 4.20
C SER A 87 -9.19 11.99 3.09
N ALA A 88 -9.55 13.23 2.75
CA ALA A 88 -8.75 14.02 1.80
C ALA A 88 -7.29 14.08 2.28
N GLY A 89 -6.36 13.91 1.36
CA GLY A 89 -4.93 13.86 1.65
C GLY A 89 -4.36 12.47 1.85
N ASP A 90 -5.20 11.45 2.02
CA ASP A 90 -4.75 10.06 2.10
C ASP A 90 -4.30 9.58 0.71
N LEU A 91 -3.46 8.55 0.68
CA LEU A 91 -2.88 8.00 -0.55
C LEU A 91 -3.19 6.51 -0.66
N VAL A 92 -3.67 6.09 -1.83
CA VAL A 92 -3.86 4.68 -2.17
C VAL A 92 -2.87 4.31 -3.29
N ILE A 93 -2.20 3.19 -3.11
CA ILE A 93 -1.28 2.62 -4.11
C ILE A 93 -1.86 1.28 -4.56
N ASP A 94 -2.18 1.17 -5.84
CA ASP A 94 -2.69 -0.08 -6.42
C ASP A 94 -1.52 -0.87 -7.03
N GLY A 95 -1.17 -1.98 -6.40
CA GLY A 95 -0.10 -2.87 -6.86
C GLY A 95 -0.59 -4.22 -7.36
N GLY A 96 -1.89 -4.37 -7.62
CA GLY A 96 -2.53 -5.64 -7.92
C GLY A 96 -2.49 -6.08 -9.38
N ASN A 97 -1.56 -5.61 -10.20
CA ASN A 97 -1.46 -5.92 -11.63
C ASN A 97 -2.70 -5.47 -12.44
N THR A 98 -3.37 -4.45 -11.97
CA THR A 98 -4.52 -3.86 -12.67
C THR A 98 -4.06 -3.26 -14.00
N LYS A 99 -4.85 -3.43 -15.04
CA LYS A 99 -4.54 -2.82 -16.32
C LYS A 99 -4.62 -1.29 -16.20
N TYR A 100 -3.76 -0.59 -16.90
CA TYR A 100 -3.74 0.86 -16.91
C TYR A 100 -5.13 1.48 -17.15
N THR A 101 -5.90 0.90 -18.06
CA THR A 101 -7.25 1.37 -18.40
C THR A 101 -8.23 1.22 -17.23
N ASP A 102 -7.96 0.30 -16.29
CA ASP A 102 -8.81 0.06 -15.12
C ASP A 102 -8.45 0.98 -13.96
N ASP A 103 -7.22 1.48 -13.93
CA ASP A 103 -6.77 2.39 -12.87
C ASP A 103 -7.30 3.81 -13.04
N ALA A 104 -7.56 4.25 -14.26
CA ALA A 104 -8.06 5.60 -14.50
C ALA A 104 -9.41 5.87 -13.82
N PRO A 105 -10.41 4.96 -13.87
CA PRO A 105 -11.64 5.13 -13.11
C PRO A 105 -11.41 5.14 -11.59
N HIS A 106 -10.50 4.31 -11.08
CA HIS A 106 -10.15 4.30 -9.65
C HIS A 106 -9.57 5.65 -9.23
N GLN A 107 -8.64 6.17 -10.01
CA GLN A 107 -8.03 7.46 -9.72
C GLN A 107 -9.07 8.57 -9.69
N ALA A 108 -10.00 8.60 -10.65
CA ALA A 108 -11.04 9.61 -10.73
C ALA A 108 -11.99 9.52 -9.54
N GLU A 109 -12.38 8.31 -9.15
CA GLU A 109 -13.26 8.11 -8.00
C GLU A 109 -12.62 8.62 -6.71
N LEU A 110 -11.36 8.26 -6.47
CA LEU A 110 -10.63 8.69 -5.28
C LEU A 110 -10.37 10.21 -5.29
N ALA A 111 -10.04 10.77 -6.44
CA ALA A 111 -9.83 12.20 -6.58
C ALA A 111 -11.08 13.00 -6.22
N GLY A 112 -12.27 12.47 -6.48
CA GLY A 112 -13.53 13.08 -6.08
C GLY A 112 -13.68 13.21 -4.57
N HIS A 113 -12.96 12.39 -3.80
CA HIS A 113 -12.91 12.46 -2.33
C HIS A 113 -11.64 13.16 -1.82
N GLY A 114 -10.81 13.70 -2.69
CA GLY A 114 -9.55 14.35 -2.32
C GLY A 114 -8.45 13.36 -1.97
N ILE A 115 -8.59 12.09 -2.36
CA ILE A 115 -7.64 11.03 -2.07
C ILE A 115 -6.66 10.90 -3.24
N HIS A 116 -5.37 10.78 -2.94
CA HIS A 116 -4.31 10.62 -3.93
C HIS A 116 -4.19 9.17 -4.36
N PHE A 117 -3.65 8.93 -5.55
CA PHE A 117 -3.56 7.59 -6.12
C PHE A 117 -2.24 7.41 -6.87
N LEU A 118 -1.60 6.27 -6.64
CA LEU A 118 -0.47 5.80 -7.43
C LEU A 118 -0.76 4.40 -7.94
N GLU A 119 -0.28 4.08 -9.13
CA GLU A 119 -0.28 2.71 -9.62
C GLU A 119 1.14 2.15 -9.55
N ALA A 120 1.26 0.89 -9.16
CA ALA A 120 2.54 0.24 -8.98
C ALA A 120 2.55 -1.12 -9.67
N GLY A 121 3.47 -1.31 -10.60
CA GLY A 121 3.80 -2.63 -11.12
C GLY A 121 4.86 -3.24 -10.23
N VAL A 122 4.65 -4.46 -9.76
CA VAL A 122 5.55 -5.15 -8.84
C VAL A 122 6.01 -6.45 -9.46
N SER A 123 7.31 -6.66 -9.49
CA SER A 123 7.93 -7.88 -10.02
C SER A 123 9.05 -8.35 -9.08
N GLY A 124 9.10 -9.62 -8.78
CA GLY A 124 10.12 -10.20 -7.88
C GLY A 124 9.91 -11.69 -7.69
N GLY A 125 8.69 -12.15 -7.86
CA GLY A 125 8.35 -13.56 -7.76
C GLY A 125 8.84 -14.19 -6.46
N VAL A 126 9.31 -15.44 -6.55
CA VAL A 126 9.78 -16.18 -5.38
C VAL A 126 11.08 -15.63 -4.78
N TRP A 127 11.82 -14.84 -5.53
CA TRP A 127 13.09 -14.27 -5.07
C TRP A 127 12.93 -12.86 -4.47
N GLY A 128 11.73 -12.28 -4.54
CA GLY A 128 11.47 -10.95 -4.01
C GLY A 128 11.83 -10.77 -2.53
N PRO A 129 11.48 -11.73 -1.63
CA PRO A 129 11.80 -11.57 -0.22
C PRO A 129 13.30 -11.41 0.06
N GLN A 130 14.15 -12.11 -0.68
CA GLN A 130 15.59 -12.05 -0.50
C GLN A 130 16.24 -10.96 -1.34
N ASN A 131 15.81 -10.80 -2.58
CA ASN A 131 16.50 -9.97 -3.57
C ASN A 131 15.83 -8.62 -3.81
N GLY A 132 14.62 -8.42 -3.28
CA GLY A 132 13.86 -7.21 -3.48
C GLY A 132 12.92 -7.29 -4.68
N TYR A 133 12.13 -6.25 -4.84
CA TYR A 133 11.09 -6.16 -5.86
C TYR A 133 11.41 -5.03 -6.83
N ALA A 134 11.31 -5.31 -8.11
CA ALA A 134 11.36 -4.27 -9.13
C ALA A 134 10.01 -3.57 -9.18
N LEU A 135 10.02 -2.25 -9.20
CA LEU A 135 8.81 -1.44 -9.15
C LEU A 135 8.75 -0.50 -10.35
N MET A 136 7.55 -0.36 -10.91
CA MET A 136 7.22 0.68 -11.89
C MET A 136 6.06 1.48 -11.32
N ILE A 137 6.30 2.75 -11.01
CA ILE A 137 5.33 3.58 -10.31
C ILE A 137 4.82 4.67 -11.26
N GLY A 138 3.50 4.77 -11.39
CA GLY A 138 2.84 5.83 -12.15
C GLY A 138 2.00 6.71 -11.27
N GLY A 139 1.99 8.01 -11.53
CA GLY A 139 1.20 8.98 -10.81
C GLY A 139 1.94 10.28 -10.58
N ASP A 140 1.45 11.07 -9.63
CA ASP A 140 1.99 12.39 -9.32
C ASP A 140 3.35 12.29 -8.60
N ALA A 141 4.29 13.15 -8.97
CA ALA A 141 5.63 13.16 -8.39
C ALA A 141 5.62 13.43 -6.87
N GLU A 142 4.71 14.26 -6.38
CA GLU A 142 4.60 14.51 -4.94
C GLU A 142 4.16 13.25 -4.20
N ASP A 143 3.22 12.50 -4.75
CA ASP A 143 2.75 11.25 -4.17
C ASP A 143 3.86 10.19 -4.20
N PHE A 144 4.61 10.13 -5.29
CA PHE A 144 5.78 9.25 -5.39
C PHE A 144 6.80 9.58 -4.29
N ASN A 145 7.14 10.85 -4.12
CA ASN A 145 8.12 11.28 -3.13
C ASN A 145 7.65 11.00 -1.70
N ARG A 146 6.36 11.14 -1.46
CA ARG A 146 5.74 10.84 -0.17
C ARG A 146 5.91 9.38 0.22
N ALA A 147 5.75 8.47 -0.73
CA ALA A 147 5.85 7.02 -0.50
C ALA A 147 7.26 6.47 -0.76
N LEU A 148 8.22 7.31 -1.12
CA LEU A 148 9.57 6.89 -1.48
C LEU A 148 10.23 5.98 -0.44
N PRO A 149 10.14 6.22 0.88
CA PRO A 149 10.74 5.31 1.85
C PRO A 149 10.22 3.87 1.74
N ILE A 150 8.96 3.69 1.38
CA ILE A 150 8.37 2.35 1.16
C ILE A 150 8.96 1.73 -0.10
N PHE A 151 9.06 2.49 -1.19
CA PHE A 151 9.66 1.99 -2.42
C PHE A 151 11.13 1.62 -2.22
N GLU A 152 11.86 2.42 -1.46
CA GLU A 152 13.26 2.13 -1.11
C GLU A 152 13.39 0.82 -0.33
N ALA A 153 12.44 0.53 0.56
CA ALA A 153 12.43 -0.70 1.34
C ALA A 153 12.19 -1.95 0.46
N LEU A 154 11.48 -1.78 -0.63
CA LEU A 154 11.11 -2.89 -1.52
C LEU A 154 12.13 -3.14 -2.63
N LYS A 155 12.86 -2.13 -3.07
CA LYS A 155 13.75 -2.26 -4.22
C LYS A 155 14.91 -3.23 -3.96
N PRO A 156 15.50 -3.82 -5.01
CA PRO A 156 16.70 -4.64 -4.86
C PRO A 156 17.87 -3.81 -4.34
N GLU A 157 18.75 -4.46 -3.59
CA GLU A 157 19.99 -3.83 -3.14
C GLU A 157 20.95 -3.67 -4.32
N GLY A 158 21.67 -2.57 -4.32
CA GLY A 158 22.68 -2.29 -5.34
C GLY A 158 22.42 -1.07 -6.18
#